data_97ad0cbc975506b31224326a2060dead
#
_entry.id   97ad0cbc975506b31224326a2060dead
#
_cell.length_a   1.000
_cell.length_b   1.000
_cell.length_c   1.000
_cell.angle_alpha   90.00
_cell.angle_beta   90.00
_cell.angle_gamma   90.00
#
_symmetry.space_group_name_H-M   'P 1'
#
loop_
_entity.id
_entity.type
_entity.pdbx_description
1 polymer ?
#
loop_
_entity_poly.entity_id
_entity_poly.type
_entity_poly.pdbx_seq_one_letter_code
_entity_poly.pdbx_strand_id
1 'polypeptide(L)'
;MKRIQVAVWVFVAVGTAVAQEIGYVERFSLAQDREAALRELVPGTDDDFFYRALHAQNSGARDRFAEIMARWQHERDGNVVGPARELAHRQALLDYERRPQETLAYLRRELDLTFAHVRRTEERVNRYPSRFDDAALAPGALRDLALRDPRSLDRLSEDGLAFVATARLSDEQRRNLLARLRRPDLPNLAELVAADLAVRGSRGFGHHPVHARMTLAQLDDLLRRVPGLRNEQAFVLAYLAVLVPGDEVELDTDPAARQAYFERLWAYVGTLEPAHNSLKANVLYNRLRHDLTQGVFDRARFMEYLKLPRQVPTLRTEFRDRVPHANQFARLNQDFKLIA
;
A
#
# COMPACT_ATOMS: atom_id res chain seq x y z
N MET A 1 59.71 20.81 4.70
CA MET A 1 58.63 20.09 4.03
C MET A 1 58.19 18.97 4.94
N LYS A 2 57.11 19.16 5.71
CA LYS A 2 56.53 18.12 6.61
C LYS A 2 55.40 17.41 5.86
N ARG A 3 55.57 16.12 5.66
CA ARG A 3 54.54 15.23 5.08
C ARG A 3 53.53 14.90 6.20
N ILE A 4 52.28 15.30 6.03
CA ILE A 4 51.16 14.88 6.87
C ILE A 4 50.62 13.59 6.27
N GLN A 5 50.77 12.48 7.00
CA GLN A 5 50.08 11.21 6.69
C GLN A 5 48.67 11.29 7.30
N VAL A 6 47.67 11.28 6.46
CA VAL A 6 46.28 11.14 6.85
C VAL A 6 45.97 9.62 6.92
N ALA A 7 45.80 9.13 8.14
CA ALA A 7 45.32 7.78 8.36
C ALA A 7 43.79 7.74 8.21
N VAL A 8 43.29 7.07 7.17
CA VAL A 8 41.87 6.81 6.96
C VAL A 8 41.52 5.56 7.77
N TRP A 9 40.77 5.75 8.85
CA TRP A 9 40.12 4.66 9.59
C TRP A 9 38.85 4.24 8.88
N VAL A 10 38.87 3.07 8.23
CA VAL A 10 37.67 2.40 7.72
C VAL A 10 37.03 1.68 8.90
N PHE A 11 35.94 2.21 9.41
CA PHE A 11 35.08 1.50 10.34
C PHE A 11 34.27 0.47 9.54
N VAL A 12 34.68 -0.77 9.58
CA VAL A 12 33.83 -1.90 9.18
C VAL A 12 32.83 -2.12 10.33
N ALA A 13 31.61 -1.61 10.17
CA ALA A 13 30.50 -2.00 11.04
C ALA A 13 30.13 -3.44 10.73
N VAL A 14 30.70 -4.38 11.49
CA VAL A 14 30.21 -5.77 11.54
C VAL A 14 28.86 -5.70 12.26
N GLY A 15 27.78 -5.65 11.48
CA GLY A 15 26.44 -5.88 11.99
C GLY A 15 26.38 -7.32 12.53
N THR A 16 26.51 -7.49 13.84
CA THR A 16 26.12 -8.73 14.51
C THR A 16 24.62 -8.86 14.28
N ALA A 17 24.22 -9.73 13.35
CA ALA A 17 22.87 -10.26 13.34
C ALA A 17 22.68 -10.93 14.70
N VAL A 18 22.00 -10.25 15.62
CA VAL A 18 21.49 -10.86 16.84
C VAL A 18 20.46 -11.87 16.36
N ALA A 19 20.89 -13.12 16.28
CA ALA A 19 19.95 -14.23 16.15
C ALA A 19 19.00 -14.09 17.36
N GLN A 20 17.78 -13.67 17.12
CA GLN A 20 16.77 -13.57 18.16
C GLN A 20 16.55 -15.00 18.62
N GLU A 21 17.03 -15.31 19.84
CA GLU A 21 16.81 -16.63 20.44
C GLU A 21 15.30 -16.85 20.47
N ILE A 22 14.85 -17.91 19.81
CA ILE A 22 13.44 -18.30 19.85
C ILE A 22 13.12 -18.58 21.32
N GLY A 23 12.29 -17.74 21.91
CA GLY A 23 11.90 -17.86 23.31
C GLY A 23 11.14 -19.16 23.58
N TYR A 24 11.00 -19.51 24.86
CA TYR A 24 10.23 -20.71 25.24
C TYR A 24 8.78 -20.66 24.76
N VAL A 25 8.19 -19.46 24.70
CA VAL A 25 6.82 -19.22 24.21
C VAL A 25 6.63 -19.76 22.79
N GLU A 26 7.53 -19.39 21.88
CA GLU A 26 7.49 -19.82 20.48
C GLU A 26 7.76 -21.31 20.36
N ARG A 27 8.75 -21.82 21.10
CA ARG A 27 9.07 -23.25 21.11
C ARG A 27 7.90 -24.10 21.57
N PHE A 28 7.25 -23.72 22.68
CA PHE A 28 6.06 -24.41 23.18
C PHE A 28 4.89 -24.31 22.22
N SER A 29 4.68 -23.14 21.63
CA SER A 29 3.56 -22.90 20.69
C SER A 29 3.70 -23.71 19.41
N LEU A 30 4.91 -23.86 18.91
CA LEU A 30 5.23 -24.57 17.66
C LEU A 30 5.55 -26.05 17.86
N ALA A 31 5.69 -26.53 19.11
CA ALA A 31 6.05 -27.92 19.40
C ALA A 31 4.95 -28.88 18.91
N GLN A 32 5.36 -29.92 18.17
CA GLN A 32 4.48 -31.03 17.79
C GLN A 32 4.06 -31.85 19.02
N ASP A 33 4.99 -32.07 19.95
CA ASP A 33 4.75 -32.67 21.27
C ASP A 33 4.96 -31.63 22.37
N ARG A 34 3.86 -31.05 22.84
CA ARG A 34 3.88 -30.06 23.91
C ARG A 34 4.23 -30.66 25.28
N GLU A 35 3.93 -31.94 25.52
CA GLU A 35 4.32 -32.60 26.77
C GLU A 35 5.85 -32.75 26.87
N ALA A 36 6.52 -33.04 25.75
CA ALA A 36 7.97 -33.05 25.71
C ALA A 36 8.57 -31.66 26.03
N ALA A 37 7.99 -30.60 25.45
CA ALA A 37 8.42 -29.24 25.75
C ALA A 37 8.26 -28.87 27.23
N LEU A 38 7.21 -29.34 27.91
CA LEU A 38 7.00 -29.09 29.34
C LEU A 38 8.08 -29.71 30.25
N ARG A 39 8.84 -30.68 29.76
CA ARG A 39 9.94 -31.30 30.53
C ARG A 39 11.19 -30.41 30.62
N GLU A 40 11.28 -29.42 29.75
CA GLU A 40 12.38 -28.45 29.75
C GLU A 40 12.23 -27.37 30.82
N LEU A 41 11.04 -27.24 31.39
CA LEU A 41 10.76 -26.22 32.41
C LEU A 41 11.32 -26.64 33.76
N VAL A 42 11.80 -25.64 34.50
CA VAL A 42 12.26 -25.86 35.87
C VAL A 42 11.05 -26.05 36.78
N PRO A 43 10.90 -27.21 37.42
CA PRO A 43 9.73 -27.51 38.24
C PRO A 43 9.53 -26.50 39.38
N GLY A 44 8.27 -26.10 39.61
CA GLY A 44 7.88 -25.18 40.68
C GLY A 44 8.10 -23.71 40.35
N THR A 45 8.55 -23.36 39.15
CA THR A 45 8.58 -21.97 38.67
C THR A 45 7.20 -21.51 38.20
N ASP A 46 7.00 -20.20 38.12
CA ASP A 46 5.75 -19.65 37.55
C ASP A 46 5.53 -20.07 36.10
N ASP A 47 6.58 -20.17 35.32
CA ASP A 47 6.51 -20.67 33.94
C ASP A 47 6.10 -22.16 33.92
N ASP A 48 6.63 -23.00 34.81
CA ASP A 48 6.24 -24.41 34.91
C ASP A 48 4.75 -24.55 35.20
N PHE A 49 4.24 -23.83 36.20
CA PHE A 49 2.82 -23.81 36.48
C PHE A 49 1.99 -23.28 35.33
N PHE A 50 2.38 -22.16 34.74
CA PHE A 50 1.66 -21.51 33.65
C PHE A 50 1.51 -22.41 32.44
N TYR A 51 2.61 -22.92 31.91
CA TYR A 51 2.56 -23.72 30.68
C TYR A 51 1.91 -25.07 30.90
N ARG A 52 2.06 -25.70 32.08
CA ARG A 52 1.33 -26.94 32.41
C ARG A 52 -0.16 -26.69 32.53
N ALA A 53 -0.58 -25.61 33.19
CA ALA A 53 -1.98 -25.21 33.29
C ALA A 53 -2.57 -24.88 31.89
N LEU A 54 -1.84 -24.10 31.07
CA LEU A 54 -2.23 -23.78 29.71
C LEU A 54 -2.39 -25.05 28.84
N HIS A 55 -1.46 -26.00 28.98
CA HIS A 55 -1.54 -27.28 28.25
C HIS A 55 -2.75 -28.11 28.69
N ALA A 56 -2.99 -28.22 30.01
CA ALA A 56 -4.14 -28.90 30.56
C ALA A 56 -5.46 -28.27 30.08
N GLN A 57 -5.52 -26.94 30.05
CA GLN A 57 -6.67 -26.20 29.56
C GLN A 57 -6.91 -26.45 28.05
N ASN A 58 -5.86 -26.40 27.24
CA ASN A 58 -5.95 -26.61 25.79
C ASN A 58 -6.31 -28.07 25.42
N SER A 59 -5.91 -29.02 26.25
CA SER A 59 -6.27 -30.45 26.09
C SER A 59 -7.63 -30.82 26.71
N GLY A 60 -8.32 -29.88 27.33
CA GLY A 60 -9.61 -30.12 28.00
C GLY A 60 -9.49 -30.90 29.31
N ALA A 61 -8.30 -31.09 29.84
CA ALA A 61 -8.03 -31.80 31.11
C ALA A 61 -8.33 -30.91 32.31
N ARG A 62 -9.60 -30.64 32.59
CA ARG A 62 -10.07 -29.67 33.58
C ARG A 62 -9.63 -29.97 35.00
N ASP A 63 -9.70 -31.24 35.40
CA ASP A 63 -9.32 -31.65 36.77
C ASP A 63 -7.82 -31.39 36.98
N ARG A 64 -6.99 -31.75 36.00
CA ARG A 64 -5.56 -31.45 36.02
C ARG A 64 -5.27 -29.93 36.03
N PHE A 65 -6.05 -29.15 35.25
CA PHE A 65 -5.96 -27.69 35.31
C PHE A 65 -6.24 -27.16 36.71
N ALA A 66 -7.34 -27.63 37.33
CA ALA A 66 -7.71 -27.20 38.66
C ALA A 66 -6.67 -27.56 39.73
N GLU A 67 -6.11 -28.76 39.65
CA GLU A 67 -5.03 -29.21 40.55
C GLU A 67 -3.77 -28.34 40.41
N ILE A 68 -3.35 -28.05 39.18
CA ILE A 68 -2.19 -27.19 38.91
C ILE A 68 -2.42 -25.78 39.48
N MET A 69 -3.58 -25.21 39.20
CA MET A 69 -3.94 -23.87 39.67
C MET A 69 -4.00 -23.79 41.20
N ALA A 70 -4.59 -24.79 41.87
CA ALA A 70 -4.65 -24.86 43.31
C ALA A 70 -3.24 -24.97 43.94
N ARG A 71 -2.38 -25.83 43.34
CA ARG A 71 -0.99 -25.96 43.78
C ARG A 71 -0.21 -24.68 43.59
N TRP A 72 -0.37 -24.01 42.46
CA TRP A 72 0.30 -22.75 42.17
C TRP A 72 -0.10 -21.66 43.17
N GLN A 73 -1.40 -21.54 43.49
CA GLN A 73 -1.91 -20.62 44.49
C GLN A 73 -1.34 -20.95 45.90
N HIS A 74 -1.26 -22.22 46.26
CA HIS A 74 -0.73 -22.65 47.54
C HIS A 74 0.77 -22.32 47.69
N GLU A 75 1.57 -22.60 46.66
CA GLU A 75 3.02 -22.33 46.65
C GLU A 75 3.38 -20.84 46.61
N ARG A 76 2.42 -19.97 46.28
CA ARG A 76 2.56 -18.50 46.26
C ARG A 76 1.76 -17.79 47.36
N ASP A 77 1.34 -18.49 48.41
CA ASP A 77 0.54 -17.94 49.52
C ASP A 77 -0.69 -17.15 49.04
N GLY A 78 -1.34 -17.60 47.97
CA GLY A 78 -2.49 -16.95 47.38
C GLY A 78 -2.18 -15.70 46.53
N ASN A 79 -0.92 -15.30 46.43
CA ASN A 79 -0.48 -14.07 45.78
C ASN A 79 -0.14 -14.31 44.27
N VAL A 80 -0.98 -15.05 43.60
CA VAL A 80 -0.80 -15.36 42.18
C VAL A 80 -1.52 -14.31 41.33
N VAL A 81 -0.78 -13.45 40.68
CA VAL A 81 -1.28 -12.36 39.82
C VAL A 81 -0.83 -12.52 38.40
N GLY A 82 -1.44 -11.80 37.51
CA GLY A 82 -1.05 -11.79 36.09
C GLY A 82 -1.42 -13.07 35.35
N PRO A 83 -0.43 -13.86 34.89
CA PRO A 83 -0.68 -14.99 33.99
C PRO A 83 -1.65 -16.06 34.54
N ALA A 84 -1.62 -16.32 35.83
CA ALA A 84 -2.56 -17.26 36.47
C ALA A 84 -3.99 -16.73 36.42
N ARG A 85 -4.17 -15.42 36.62
CA ARG A 85 -5.46 -14.77 36.52
C ARG A 85 -6.03 -14.83 35.13
N GLU A 86 -5.18 -14.65 34.13
CA GLU A 86 -5.58 -14.79 32.72
C GLU A 86 -6.08 -16.21 32.39
N LEU A 87 -5.37 -17.24 32.87
CA LEU A 87 -5.80 -18.62 32.70
C LEU A 87 -7.13 -18.91 33.43
N ALA A 88 -7.33 -18.34 34.65
CA ALA A 88 -8.57 -18.47 35.36
C ALA A 88 -9.76 -17.80 34.65
N HIS A 89 -9.55 -16.60 34.07
CA HIS A 89 -10.54 -15.90 33.24
C HIS A 89 -10.91 -16.73 32.03
N ARG A 90 -9.91 -17.25 31.33
CA ARG A 90 -10.12 -18.11 30.17
C ARG A 90 -10.88 -19.39 30.53
N GLN A 91 -10.54 -20.02 31.66
CA GLN A 91 -11.24 -21.23 32.11
C GLN A 91 -12.70 -20.94 32.42
N ALA A 92 -12.98 -19.83 33.12
CA ALA A 92 -14.35 -19.44 33.39
C ALA A 92 -15.17 -19.27 32.09
N LEU A 93 -14.59 -18.67 31.05
CA LEU A 93 -15.25 -18.53 29.74
C LEU A 93 -15.45 -19.89 29.06
N LEU A 94 -14.48 -20.80 29.12
CA LEU A 94 -14.60 -22.15 28.55
C LEU A 94 -15.64 -23.00 29.27
N ASP A 95 -15.91 -22.71 30.55
CA ASP A 95 -16.93 -23.42 31.32
C ASP A 95 -18.34 -22.80 31.19
N TYR A 96 -18.50 -21.69 30.45
CA TYR A 96 -19.76 -20.98 30.31
C TYR A 96 -20.94 -21.87 29.86
N GLU A 97 -20.74 -22.71 28.86
CA GLU A 97 -21.81 -23.59 28.35
C GLU A 97 -22.33 -24.59 29.42
N ARG A 98 -21.44 -24.98 30.32
CA ARG A 98 -21.77 -25.97 31.38
C ARG A 98 -22.24 -25.34 32.66
N ARG A 99 -21.69 -24.14 33.00
CA ARG A 99 -21.90 -23.43 34.27
C ARG A 99 -22.15 -21.95 34.05
N PRO A 100 -23.18 -21.56 33.30
CA PRO A 100 -23.37 -20.17 32.89
C PRO A 100 -23.55 -19.23 34.11
N GLN A 101 -24.23 -19.67 35.17
CA GLN A 101 -24.46 -18.84 36.35
C GLN A 101 -23.16 -18.58 37.13
N GLU A 102 -22.33 -19.60 37.27
CA GLU A 102 -21.04 -19.47 37.97
C GLU A 102 -20.08 -18.57 37.17
N THR A 103 -20.04 -18.73 35.87
CA THR A 103 -19.23 -17.88 34.98
C THR A 103 -19.70 -16.43 35.02
N LEU A 104 -21.01 -16.17 34.99
CA LEU A 104 -21.54 -14.82 35.10
C LEU A 104 -21.24 -14.19 36.45
N ALA A 105 -21.35 -14.97 37.57
CA ALA A 105 -20.99 -14.49 38.90
C ALA A 105 -19.50 -14.17 39.02
N TYR A 106 -18.66 -15.02 38.39
CA TYR A 106 -17.22 -14.80 38.32
C TYR A 106 -16.88 -13.50 37.60
N LEU A 107 -17.43 -13.33 36.38
CA LEU A 107 -17.17 -12.14 35.56
C LEU A 107 -17.66 -10.86 36.20
N ARG A 108 -18.82 -10.89 36.86
CA ARG A 108 -19.34 -9.73 37.59
C ARG A 108 -18.37 -9.29 38.70
N ARG A 109 -17.83 -10.25 39.43
CA ARG A 109 -16.86 -9.96 40.51
C ARG A 109 -15.54 -9.44 39.98
N GLU A 110 -15.01 -10.07 38.92
CA GLU A 110 -13.70 -9.74 38.38
C GLU A 110 -13.67 -8.39 37.66
N LEU A 111 -14.78 -8.03 37.02
CA LEU A 111 -14.91 -6.76 36.28
C LEU A 111 -15.57 -5.66 37.11
N ASP A 112 -15.88 -5.93 38.37
CA ASP A 112 -16.60 -5.01 39.29
C ASP A 112 -17.86 -4.41 38.63
N LEU A 113 -18.62 -5.26 37.90
CA LEU A 113 -19.79 -4.81 37.17
C LEU A 113 -20.94 -4.52 38.13
N THR A 114 -21.21 -3.27 38.32
CA THR A 114 -22.41 -2.80 38.99
C THR A 114 -23.47 -2.45 37.94
N PHE A 115 -24.55 -3.22 37.94
CA PHE A 115 -25.68 -2.93 37.06
C PHE A 115 -26.63 -1.96 37.73
N ALA A 116 -26.54 -0.70 37.39
CA ALA A 116 -27.58 0.27 37.68
C ALA A 116 -28.78 -0.01 36.77
N HIS A 117 -29.68 -0.90 37.19
CA HIS A 117 -30.94 -1.06 36.49
C HIS A 117 -31.79 0.19 36.66
N VAL A 118 -31.78 1.06 35.70
CA VAL A 118 -32.82 2.06 35.59
C VAL A 118 -34.12 1.30 35.31
N ARG A 119 -35.02 1.28 36.33
CA ARG A 119 -36.35 0.73 36.17
C ARG A 119 -36.99 1.43 34.97
N ARG A 120 -37.19 0.71 33.87
CA ARG A 120 -37.99 1.24 32.75
C ARG A 120 -39.39 1.48 33.26
N THR A 121 -39.67 2.74 33.60
CA THR A 121 -40.97 3.16 34.14
C THR A 121 -42.05 3.25 33.07
N GLU A 122 -41.68 3.25 31.79
CA GLU A 122 -42.63 3.19 30.68
C GLU A 122 -41.99 2.43 29.53
N GLU A 123 -42.74 1.56 28.87
CA GLU A 123 -42.41 1.06 27.53
C GLU A 123 -42.43 2.27 26.57
N ARG A 124 -41.32 2.95 26.46
CA ARG A 124 -41.13 3.85 25.32
C ARG A 124 -41.20 2.97 24.10
N VAL A 125 -42.28 3.04 23.40
CA VAL A 125 -42.39 2.43 22.07
C VAL A 125 -41.15 2.86 21.30
N ASN A 126 -40.31 1.89 21.02
CA ASN A 126 -39.09 2.15 20.28
C ASN A 126 -39.50 2.65 18.91
N ARG A 127 -39.28 3.95 18.64
CA ARG A 127 -39.60 4.56 17.34
C ARG A 127 -38.71 4.08 16.21
N TYR A 128 -37.62 3.41 16.57
CA TYR A 128 -36.71 2.83 15.59
C TYR A 128 -37.08 1.35 15.37
N PRO A 129 -37.04 0.89 14.13
CA PRO A 129 -37.32 -0.51 13.84
C PRO A 129 -36.30 -1.40 14.57
N SER A 130 -36.77 -2.46 15.22
CA SER A 130 -35.92 -3.47 15.90
C SER A 130 -35.23 -4.41 14.90
N ARG A 131 -35.65 -4.39 13.66
CA ARG A 131 -35.06 -5.11 12.53
C ARG A 131 -34.87 -4.14 11.39
N PHE A 132 -33.75 -4.29 10.67
CA PHE A 132 -33.59 -3.61 9.40
C PHE A 132 -34.50 -4.27 8.36
N ASP A 133 -35.08 -3.45 7.51
CA ASP A 133 -35.77 -3.93 6.32
C ASP A 133 -34.71 -4.46 5.34
N ASP A 134 -34.82 -5.74 4.98
CA ASP A 134 -33.89 -6.37 4.04
C ASP A 134 -33.87 -5.63 2.69
N ALA A 135 -35.01 -5.05 2.29
CA ALA A 135 -35.09 -4.21 1.08
C ALA A 135 -34.23 -2.95 1.18
N ALA A 136 -34.10 -2.36 2.38
CA ALA A 136 -33.26 -1.19 2.61
C ALA A 136 -31.76 -1.53 2.60
N LEU A 137 -31.41 -2.80 2.86
CA LEU A 137 -30.02 -3.32 2.79
C LEU A 137 -29.70 -3.92 1.42
N ALA A 138 -30.66 -3.98 0.50
CA ALA A 138 -30.39 -4.46 -0.85
C ALA A 138 -29.32 -3.59 -1.54
N PRO A 139 -28.39 -4.18 -2.30
CA PRO A 139 -27.29 -3.44 -2.95
C PRO A 139 -27.76 -2.23 -3.77
N GLY A 140 -28.92 -2.34 -4.44
CA GLY A 140 -29.52 -1.24 -5.18
C GLY A 140 -29.93 -0.07 -4.28
N ALA A 141 -30.63 -0.35 -3.18
CA ALA A 141 -31.07 0.68 -2.23
C ALA A 141 -29.87 1.38 -1.54
N LEU A 142 -28.84 0.63 -1.18
CA LEU A 142 -27.61 1.21 -0.62
C LEU A 142 -26.88 2.10 -1.63
N ARG A 143 -26.86 1.72 -2.90
CA ARG A 143 -26.27 2.51 -3.99
C ARG A 143 -27.07 3.80 -4.20
N ASP A 144 -28.39 3.72 -4.26
CA ASP A 144 -29.27 4.88 -4.42
C ASP A 144 -29.12 5.85 -3.24
N LEU A 145 -29.01 5.32 -2.03
CA LEU A 145 -28.74 6.12 -0.84
C LEU A 145 -27.38 6.82 -0.92
N ALA A 146 -26.33 6.13 -1.34
CA ALA A 146 -24.98 6.68 -1.51
C ALA A 146 -24.93 7.77 -2.59
N LEU A 147 -25.74 7.67 -3.64
CA LEU A 147 -25.78 8.62 -4.75
C LEU A 147 -26.77 9.79 -4.56
N ARG A 148 -27.59 9.76 -3.50
CA ARG A 148 -28.59 10.81 -3.24
C ARG A 148 -27.96 12.16 -2.93
N ASP A 149 -26.86 12.15 -2.18
CA ASP A 149 -26.12 13.34 -1.79
C ASP A 149 -24.64 13.18 -2.15
N PRO A 150 -24.04 14.14 -2.92
CA PRO A 150 -22.62 14.11 -3.23
C PRO A 150 -21.70 13.98 -2.00
N ARG A 151 -22.12 14.53 -0.85
CA ARG A 151 -21.36 14.43 0.40
C ARG A 151 -21.36 13.02 1.01
N SER A 152 -22.31 12.17 0.64
CA SER A 152 -22.36 10.80 1.11
C SER A 152 -21.15 9.98 0.64
N LEU A 153 -20.59 10.35 -0.51
CA LEU A 153 -19.36 9.71 -1.03
C LEU A 153 -18.13 9.95 -0.15
N ASP A 154 -18.11 11.02 0.65
CA ASP A 154 -17.00 11.32 1.57
C ASP A 154 -16.89 10.31 2.72
N ARG A 155 -17.96 9.56 2.98
CA ARG A 155 -18.05 8.56 4.05
C ARG A 155 -17.82 7.14 3.58
N LEU A 156 -17.66 6.93 2.27
CA LEU A 156 -17.43 5.62 1.70
C LEU A 156 -15.95 5.25 1.76
N SER A 157 -15.68 3.99 2.05
CA SER A 157 -14.37 3.38 1.84
C SER A 157 -14.06 3.28 0.34
N GLU A 158 -12.82 2.98 -0.02
CA GLU A 158 -12.44 2.75 -1.43
C GLU A 158 -13.29 1.63 -2.06
N ASP A 159 -13.61 0.57 -1.31
CA ASP A 159 -14.47 -0.50 -1.80
C ASP A 159 -15.93 -0.04 -1.99
N GLY A 160 -16.41 0.85 -1.12
CA GLY A 160 -17.70 1.51 -1.28
C GLY A 160 -17.74 2.40 -2.52
N LEU A 161 -16.66 3.16 -2.79
CA LEU A 161 -16.53 3.96 -4.01
C LEU A 161 -16.48 3.06 -5.25
N ALA A 162 -15.76 1.92 -5.19
CA ALA A 162 -15.72 0.94 -6.27
C ALA A 162 -17.11 0.33 -6.55
N PHE A 163 -17.86 0.02 -5.51
CA PHE A 163 -19.24 -0.46 -5.66
C PHE A 163 -20.15 0.56 -6.35
N VAL A 164 -20.05 1.83 -5.95
CA VAL A 164 -20.83 2.93 -6.55
C VAL A 164 -20.39 3.19 -8.00
N ALA A 165 -19.13 3.01 -8.33
CA ALA A 165 -18.58 3.19 -9.67
C ALA A 165 -19.22 2.28 -10.73
N THR A 166 -19.84 1.17 -10.32
CA THR A 166 -20.56 0.25 -11.22
C THR A 166 -21.97 0.75 -11.61
N ALA A 167 -22.43 1.81 -10.98
CA ALA A 167 -23.76 2.38 -11.25
C ALA A 167 -23.77 3.29 -12.48
N ARG A 168 -24.96 3.55 -12.99
CA ARG A 168 -25.15 4.63 -13.95
C ARG A 168 -25.09 5.98 -13.21
N LEU A 169 -24.02 6.73 -13.42
CA LEU A 169 -23.72 7.98 -12.74
C LEU A 169 -24.12 9.18 -13.60
N SER A 170 -24.67 10.23 -12.99
CA SER A 170 -24.75 11.55 -13.61
C SER A 170 -23.34 12.15 -13.74
N ASP A 171 -23.20 13.20 -14.54
CA ASP A 171 -21.91 13.88 -14.74
C ASP A 171 -21.34 14.44 -13.43
N GLU A 172 -22.19 14.98 -12.56
CA GLU A 172 -21.80 15.49 -11.25
C GLU A 172 -21.37 14.34 -10.32
N GLN A 173 -22.14 13.27 -10.25
CA GLN A 173 -21.83 12.10 -9.43
C GLN A 173 -20.51 11.46 -9.87
N ARG A 174 -20.28 11.32 -11.19
CA ARG A 174 -19.03 10.79 -11.75
C ARG A 174 -17.84 11.66 -11.38
N ARG A 175 -17.95 12.97 -11.51
CA ARG A 175 -16.89 13.93 -11.13
C ARG A 175 -16.58 13.85 -9.65
N ASN A 176 -17.60 13.81 -8.80
CA ASN A 176 -17.45 13.68 -7.36
C ASN A 176 -16.81 12.35 -6.96
N LEU A 177 -17.14 11.26 -7.65
CA LEU A 177 -16.51 9.96 -7.47
C LEU A 177 -15.02 10.00 -7.85
N LEU A 178 -14.69 10.47 -9.06
CA LEU A 178 -13.31 10.56 -9.54
C LEU A 178 -12.42 11.42 -8.64
N ALA A 179 -12.97 12.49 -8.06
CA ALA A 179 -12.24 13.35 -7.13
C ALA A 179 -11.83 12.63 -5.82
N ARG A 180 -12.54 11.56 -5.43
CA ARG A 180 -12.33 10.82 -4.19
C ARG A 180 -11.55 9.53 -4.37
N LEU A 181 -11.62 8.93 -5.55
CA LEU A 181 -10.89 7.70 -5.86
C LEU A 181 -9.38 7.88 -5.69
N ARG A 182 -8.79 6.95 -4.95
CA ARG A 182 -7.34 6.88 -4.72
C ARG A 182 -6.71 5.63 -5.35
N ARG A 183 -7.51 4.59 -5.52
CA ARG A 183 -7.08 3.30 -6.07
C ARG A 183 -7.48 3.18 -7.53
N PRO A 184 -6.61 2.68 -8.41
CA PRO A 184 -6.91 2.52 -9.83
C PRO A 184 -7.56 1.17 -10.17
N ASP A 185 -7.76 0.27 -9.22
CA ASP A 185 -8.20 -1.12 -9.41
C ASP A 185 -9.69 -1.29 -9.79
N LEU A 186 -10.21 -0.31 -10.51
CA LEU A 186 -11.56 -0.33 -11.08
C LEU A 186 -11.52 -0.76 -12.55
N PRO A 187 -12.25 -1.81 -12.94
CA PRO A 187 -12.24 -2.29 -14.32
C PRO A 187 -12.80 -1.27 -15.33
N ASN A 188 -13.71 -0.41 -14.90
CA ASN A 188 -14.35 0.62 -15.72
C ASN A 188 -13.74 2.02 -15.55
N LEU A 189 -12.56 2.15 -14.92
CA LEU A 189 -11.96 3.46 -14.64
C LEU A 189 -11.71 4.27 -15.92
N ALA A 190 -11.19 3.65 -16.97
CA ALA A 190 -10.93 4.32 -18.25
C ALA A 190 -12.22 4.87 -18.87
N GLU A 191 -13.34 4.14 -18.76
CA GLU A 191 -14.65 4.57 -19.21
C GLU A 191 -15.18 5.77 -18.41
N LEU A 192 -15.06 5.72 -17.10
CA LEU A 192 -15.48 6.82 -16.20
C LEU A 192 -14.69 8.09 -16.49
N VAL A 193 -13.38 7.97 -16.68
CA VAL A 193 -12.50 9.10 -17.02
C VAL A 193 -12.84 9.64 -18.42
N ALA A 194 -12.99 8.77 -19.42
CA ALA A 194 -13.37 9.19 -20.77
C ALA A 194 -14.71 9.94 -20.79
N ALA A 195 -15.69 9.43 -20.05
CA ALA A 195 -17.00 10.06 -19.93
C ALA A 195 -16.93 11.42 -19.19
N ASP A 196 -16.05 11.59 -18.19
CA ASP A 196 -15.83 12.90 -17.56
C ASP A 196 -15.17 13.90 -18.49
N LEU A 197 -14.17 13.46 -19.26
CA LEU A 197 -13.47 14.28 -20.23
C LEU A 197 -14.38 14.78 -21.37
N ALA A 198 -15.43 14.04 -21.71
CA ALA A 198 -16.39 14.41 -22.74
C ALA A 198 -17.39 15.48 -22.29
N VAL A 199 -17.52 15.74 -21.00
CA VAL A 199 -18.49 16.70 -20.46
C VAL A 199 -18.00 18.14 -20.63
N ARG A 200 -18.88 19.02 -21.09
CA ARG A 200 -18.59 20.45 -21.14
C ARG A 200 -18.27 20.97 -19.73
N GLY A 201 -17.08 21.55 -19.55
CA GLY A 201 -16.59 22.03 -18.27
C GLY A 201 -15.75 21.00 -17.49
N SER A 202 -15.35 19.89 -18.14
CA SER A 202 -14.26 19.05 -17.66
C SER A 202 -13.00 19.88 -17.49
N ARG A 203 -12.24 19.59 -16.45
CA ARG A 203 -10.94 20.25 -16.19
C ARG A 203 -9.77 19.54 -16.88
N GLY A 204 -10.05 18.54 -17.71
CA GLY A 204 -9.06 17.77 -18.44
C GLY A 204 -8.42 16.65 -17.64
N PHE A 205 -7.60 15.88 -18.34
CA PHE A 205 -6.82 14.81 -17.74
C PHE A 205 -5.78 15.40 -16.75
N GLY A 206 -5.52 14.68 -15.66
CA GLY A 206 -4.60 15.14 -14.60
C GLY A 206 -5.30 15.90 -13.45
N HIS A 207 -6.56 16.31 -13.63
CA HIS A 207 -7.28 17.04 -12.57
C HIS A 207 -7.61 16.15 -11.36
N HIS A 208 -8.02 14.92 -11.57
CA HIS A 208 -8.35 13.99 -10.50
C HIS A 208 -7.13 13.18 -10.04
N PRO A 209 -6.97 12.92 -8.70
CA PRO A 209 -5.82 12.19 -8.18
C PRO A 209 -5.65 10.80 -8.76
N VAL A 210 -6.75 10.14 -9.13
CA VAL A 210 -6.73 8.79 -9.70
C VAL A 210 -6.09 8.74 -11.09
N HIS A 211 -6.09 9.85 -11.85
CA HIS A 211 -5.48 9.89 -13.18
C HIS A 211 -3.98 9.56 -13.16
N ALA A 212 -3.26 10.04 -12.14
CA ALA A 212 -1.83 9.77 -11.98
C ALA A 212 -1.52 8.35 -11.48
N ARG A 213 -2.55 7.57 -11.15
CA ARG A 213 -2.43 6.22 -10.62
C ARG A 213 -2.96 5.14 -11.57
N MET A 214 -3.49 5.54 -12.71
CA MET A 214 -3.98 4.60 -13.72
C MET A 214 -2.88 3.66 -14.18
N THR A 215 -3.24 2.40 -14.37
CA THR A 215 -2.33 1.39 -14.92
C THR A 215 -2.10 1.61 -16.42
N LEU A 216 -1.04 1.02 -16.97
CA LEU A 216 -0.75 1.10 -18.41
C LEU A 216 -1.94 0.62 -19.26
N ALA A 217 -2.54 -0.50 -18.88
CA ALA A 217 -3.70 -1.05 -19.58
C ALA A 217 -4.90 -0.08 -19.59
N GLN A 218 -5.12 0.63 -18.48
CA GLN A 218 -6.18 1.64 -18.36
C GLN A 218 -5.87 2.91 -19.17
N LEU A 219 -4.61 3.34 -19.22
CA LEU A 219 -4.17 4.46 -20.05
C LEU A 219 -4.29 4.11 -21.53
N ASP A 220 -3.95 2.90 -21.94
CA ASP A 220 -4.13 2.41 -23.31
C ASP A 220 -5.62 2.34 -23.70
N ASP A 221 -6.47 1.86 -22.80
CA ASP A 221 -7.92 1.84 -23.03
C ASP A 221 -8.48 3.27 -23.15
N LEU A 222 -8.04 4.16 -22.26
CA LEU A 222 -8.45 5.56 -22.29
C LEU A 222 -8.00 6.26 -23.58
N LEU A 223 -6.79 5.99 -24.05
CA LEU A 223 -6.26 6.54 -25.30
C LEU A 223 -7.04 6.06 -26.53
N ARG A 224 -7.52 4.81 -26.52
CA ARG A 224 -8.41 4.30 -27.57
C ARG A 224 -9.75 5.03 -27.59
N ARG A 225 -10.29 5.37 -26.42
CA ARG A 225 -11.58 6.07 -26.27
C ARG A 225 -11.48 7.55 -26.59
N VAL A 226 -10.36 8.17 -26.20
CA VAL A 226 -10.11 9.62 -26.36
C VAL A 226 -8.73 9.83 -27.00
N PRO A 227 -8.60 9.65 -28.33
CA PRO A 227 -7.31 9.74 -29.03
C PRO A 227 -6.60 11.09 -28.87
N GLY A 228 -7.35 12.18 -28.65
CA GLY A 228 -6.81 13.53 -28.46
C GLY A 228 -5.88 13.65 -27.26
N LEU A 229 -6.02 12.77 -26.24
CA LEU A 229 -5.17 12.75 -25.05
C LEU A 229 -3.69 12.47 -25.36
N ARG A 230 -3.40 11.84 -26.47
CA ARG A 230 -2.03 11.47 -26.89
C ARG A 230 -1.06 12.65 -26.79
N ASN A 231 -1.53 13.85 -27.06
CA ASN A 231 -0.72 15.06 -27.09
C ASN A 231 -0.93 15.98 -25.90
N GLU A 232 -1.78 15.59 -24.95
CA GLU A 232 -1.96 16.34 -23.70
C GLU A 232 -0.78 16.07 -22.74
N GLN A 233 -0.12 17.14 -22.32
CA GLN A 233 1.07 17.05 -21.47
C GLN A 233 0.84 16.21 -20.21
N ALA A 234 -0.29 16.40 -19.53
CA ALA A 234 -0.61 15.66 -18.30
C ALA A 234 -0.75 14.16 -18.56
N PHE A 235 -1.36 13.77 -19.71
CA PHE A 235 -1.49 12.37 -20.08
C PHE A 235 -0.12 11.76 -20.45
N VAL A 236 0.67 12.49 -21.23
CA VAL A 236 2.02 12.04 -21.61
C VAL A 236 2.87 11.79 -20.38
N LEU A 237 2.85 12.70 -19.40
CA LEU A 237 3.60 12.54 -18.15
C LEU A 237 3.12 11.32 -17.33
N ALA A 238 1.82 11.12 -17.21
CA ALA A 238 1.26 9.95 -16.53
C ALA A 238 1.64 8.63 -17.22
N TYR A 239 1.57 8.61 -18.56
CA TYR A 239 1.95 7.44 -19.34
C TYR A 239 3.45 7.11 -19.19
N LEU A 240 4.31 8.12 -19.26
CA LEU A 240 5.75 7.95 -19.05
C LEU A 240 6.07 7.44 -17.64
N ALA A 241 5.38 7.94 -16.62
CA ALA A 241 5.58 7.52 -15.24
C ALA A 241 5.30 6.01 -15.04
N VAL A 242 4.28 5.48 -15.71
CA VAL A 242 3.93 4.05 -15.63
C VAL A 242 4.87 3.17 -16.46
N LEU A 243 5.54 3.72 -17.49
CA LEU A 243 6.54 3.00 -18.28
C LEU A 243 7.85 2.78 -17.51
N VAL A 244 8.14 3.58 -16.51
CA VAL A 244 9.33 3.40 -15.67
C VAL A 244 9.21 2.06 -14.95
N PRO A 245 10.22 1.17 -15.08
CA PRO A 245 10.23 -0.06 -14.30
C PRO A 245 10.22 0.19 -12.80
N GLY A 246 9.71 -0.76 -12.03
CA GLY A 246 9.77 -0.71 -10.58
C GLY A 246 11.20 -0.81 -10.03
N ASP A 247 11.35 -0.56 -8.75
CA ASP A 247 12.65 -0.53 -8.06
C ASP A 247 13.38 -1.89 -8.07
N GLU A 248 12.67 -2.96 -8.43
CA GLU A 248 13.24 -4.30 -8.60
C GLU A 248 14.11 -4.45 -9.86
N VAL A 249 14.04 -3.48 -10.80
CA VAL A 249 14.80 -3.49 -12.06
C VAL A 249 15.93 -2.49 -11.99
N GLU A 250 17.15 -2.99 -11.87
CA GLU A 250 18.36 -2.16 -11.81
C GLU A 250 18.76 -1.67 -13.21
N LEU A 251 18.12 -0.60 -13.67
CA LEU A 251 18.42 -0.01 -14.99
C LEU A 251 19.87 0.44 -15.14
N ASP A 252 20.56 0.74 -14.05
CA ASP A 252 21.94 1.24 -14.09
C ASP A 252 22.96 0.13 -14.31
N THR A 253 22.69 -1.05 -13.86
CA THR A 253 23.60 -2.20 -13.91
C THR A 253 23.22 -3.25 -14.94
N ASP A 254 21.94 -3.31 -15.36
CA ASP A 254 21.45 -4.26 -16.38
C ASP A 254 21.24 -3.56 -17.75
N PRO A 255 22.16 -3.73 -18.70
CA PRO A 255 22.02 -3.18 -20.06
C PRO A 255 20.82 -3.71 -20.83
N ALA A 256 20.41 -4.98 -20.61
CA ALA A 256 19.30 -5.58 -21.32
C ALA A 256 17.96 -5.02 -20.81
N ALA A 257 17.81 -4.86 -19.50
CA ALA A 257 16.64 -4.20 -18.91
C ALA A 257 16.53 -2.74 -19.37
N ARG A 258 17.67 -2.02 -19.44
CA ARG A 258 17.72 -0.65 -19.95
C ARG A 258 17.32 -0.57 -21.42
N GLN A 259 17.80 -1.49 -22.25
CA GLN A 259 17.41 -1.59 -23.66
C GLN A 259 15.89 -1.79 -23.80
N ALA A 260 15.34 -2.77 -23.08
CA ALA A 260 13.91 -3.06 -23.10
C ALA A 260 13.06 -1.87 -22.62
N TYR A 261 13.54 -1.12 -21.62
CA TYR A 261 12.88 0.10 -21.18
C TYR A 261 12.87 1.17 -22.27
N PHE A 262 14.00 1.42 -22.94
CA PHE A 262 14.07 2.39 -24.02
C PHE A 262 13.22 1.99 -25.23
N GLU A 263 13.07 0.72 -25.51
CA GLU A 263 12.20 0.24 -26.60
C GLU A 263 10.72 0.51 -26.28
N ARG A 264 10.28 0.19 -25.06
CA ARG A 264 8.91 0.51 -24.61
C ARG A 264 8.64 2.02 -24.61
N LEU A 265 9.62 2.79 -24.15
CA LEU A 265 9.52 4.24 -24.10
C LEU A 265 9.40 4.83 -25.51
N TRP A 266 10.22 4.35 -26.46
CA TRP A 266 10.18 4.81 -27.84
C TRP A 266 8.92 4.37 -28.59
N ALA A 267 8.42 3.18 -28.31
CA ALA A 267 7.17 2.70 -28.88
C ALA A 267 6.00 3.67 -28.65
N TYR A 268 5.97 4.31 -27.49
CA TYR A 268 4.98 5.34 -27.19
C TYR A 268 5.40 6.73 -27.69
N VAL A 269 6.58 7.21 -27.27
CA VAL A 269 7.03 8.59 -27.54
C VAL A 269 7.18 8.87 -29.04
N GLY A 270 7.61 7.87 -29.82
CA GLY A 270 7.72 7.98 -31.29
C GLY A 270 6.39 8.34 -31.98
N THR A 271 5.25 7.96 -31.37
CA THR A 271 3.91 8.22 -31.93
C THR A 271 3.36 9.61 -31.64
N LEU A 272 4.00 10.38 -30.75
CA LEU A 272 3.53 11.71 -30.36
C LEU A 272 3.66 12.71 -31.52
N GLU A 273 2.92 13.83 -31.42
CA GLU A 273 2.99 14.90 -32.42
C GLU A 273 4.29 15.72 -32.30
N PRO A 274 4.58 16.56 -33.31
CA PRO A 274 5.79 17.41 -33.32
C PRO A 274 5.95 18.35 -32.10
N ALA A 275 4.86 18.70 -31.42
CA ALA A 275 4.91 19.47 -30.18
C ALA A 275 5.79 18.81 -29.11
N HIS A 276 5.95 17.46 -29.17
CA HIS A 276 6.75 16.66 -28.24
C HIS A 276 8.14 16.30 -28.81
N ASN A 277 8.61 16.96 -29.85
CA ASN A 277 9.90 16.64 -30.47
C ASN A 277 11.09 16.78 -29.51
N SER A 278 11.02 17.67 -28.53
CA SER A 278 12.06 17.76 -27.51
C SER A 278 12.13 16.49 -26.64
N LEU A 279 10.99 15.92 -26.30
CA LEU A 279 10.91 14.64 -25.59
C LEU A 279 11.42 13.49 -26.47
N LYS A 280 11.01 13.42 -27.74
CA LYS A 280 11.51 12.44 -28.71
C LYS A 280 13.04 12.51 -28.83
N ALA A 281 13.58 13.72 -28.95
CA ALA A 281 15.01 13.93 -29.02
C ALA A 281 15.74 13.45 -27.75
N ASN A 282 15.17 13.71 -26.58
CA ASN A 282 15.75 13.24 -25.33
C ASN A 282 15.78 11.70 -25.25
N VAL A 283 14.71 11.03 -25.65
CA VAL A 283 14.65 9.57 -25.68
C VAL A 283 15.65 8.99 -26.67
N LEU A 284 15.70 9.52 -27.91
CA LEU A 284 16.66 9.08 -28.93
C LEU A 284 18.11 9.31 -28.47
N TYR A 285 18.40 10.43 -27.84
CA TYR A 285 19.72 10.72 -27.31
C TYR A 285 20.14 9.68 -26.25
N ASN A 286 19.28 9.37 -25.30
CA ASN A 286 19.60 8.39 -24.27
C ASN A 286 19.73 6.96 -24.83
N ARG A 287 18.94 6.61 -25.86
CA ARG A 287 19.10 5.35 -26.60
C ARG A 287 20.46 5.29 -27.29
N LEU A 288 20.85 6.33 -28.02
CA LEU A 288 22.14 6.40 -28.71
C LEU A 288 23.32 6.32 -27.72
N ARG A 289 23.20 6.98 -26.58
CA ARG A 289 24.21 6.86 -25.49
C ARG A 289 24.31 5.42 -24.98
N HIS A 290 23.18 4.76 -24.77
CA HIS A 290 23.15 3.36 -24.36
C HIS A 290 23.80 2.47 -25.43
N ASP A 291 23.41 2.61 -26.70
CA ASP A 291 24.00 1.88 -27.82
C ASP A 291 25.52 2.05 -27.87
N LEU A 292 26.01 3.28 -27.68
CA LEU A 292 27.44 3.58 -27.64
C LEU A 292 28.15 2.81 -26.52
N THR A 293 27.55 2.69 -25.33
CA THR A 293 28.13 1.91 -24.23
C THR A 293 28.18 0.42 -24.52
N GLN A 294 27.33 -0.05 -25.43
CA GLN A 294 27.31 -1.44 -25.91
C GLN A 294 28.14 -1.68 -27.18
N GLY A 295 28.84 -0.64 -27.67
CA GLY A 295 29.60 -0.70 -28.92
C GLY A 295 28.71 -0.76 -30.17
N VAL A 296 27.44 -0.40 -30.08
CA VAL A 296 26.49 -0.41 -31.19
C VAL A 296 26.39 0.98 -31.80
N PHE A 297 26.56 1.08 -33.13
CA PHE A 297 26.50 2.32 -33.90
C PHE A 297 25.31 2.28 -34.88
N ASP A 298 24.11 2.71 -34.39
CA ASP A 298 22.90 2.75 -35.19
C ASP A 298 22.81 4.07 -35.99
N ARG A 299 23.29 4.04 -37.23
CA ARG A 299 23.24 5.19 -38.15
C ARG A 299 21.81 5.67 -38.43
N ALA A 300 20.85 4.75 -38.52
CA ALA A 300 19.48 5.11 -38.84
C ALA A 300 18.86 5.93 -37.69
N ARG A 301 19.01 5.45 -36.48
CA ARG A 301 18.55 6.14 -35.24
C ARG A 301 19.25 7.48 -35.04
N PHE A 302 20.55 7.54 -35.33
CA PHE A 302 21.30 8.80 -35.27
C PHE A 302 20.77 9.82 -36.32
N MET A 303 20.51 9.39 -37.52
CA MET A 303 19.92 10.27 -38.57
C MET A 303 18.50 10.70 -38.20
N GLU A 304 17.70 9.84 -37.58
CA GLU A 304 16.36 10.18 -37.05
C GLU A 304 16.49 11.29 -36.00
N TYR A 305 17.40 11.13 -35.05
CA TYR A 305 17.69 12.16 -34.01
C TYR A 305 18.08 13.50 -34.61
N LEU A 306 18.96 13.50 -35.60
CA LEU A 306 19.44 14.74 -36.29
C LEU A 306 18.33 15.44 -37.05
N LYS A 307 17.52 14.67 -37.77
CA LYS A 307 16.44 15.20 -38.62
C LYS A 307 15.21 15.65 -37.87
N LEU A 308 15.12 15.32 -36.58
CA LEU A 308 13.95 15.65 -35.78
C LEU A 308 13.81 17.16 -35.61
N PRO A 309 12.77 17.81 -36.16
CA PRO A 309 12.55 19.24 -36.00
C PRO A 309 12.30 19.59 -34.52
N ARG A 310 13.13 20.42 -33.97
CA ARG A 310 13.01 20.91 -32.58
C ARG A 310 13.52 22.33 -32.49
N GLN A 311 12.91 23.10 -31.59
CA GLN A 311 13.47 24.39 -31.19
C GLN A 311 14.63 24.10 -30.24
N VAL A 312 15.83 24.41 -30.68
CA VAL A 312 16.99 24.53 -29.79
C VAL A 312 16.80 25.86 -29.07
N PRO A 313 16.65 25.93 -27.75
CA PRO A 313 16.58 27.21 -27.07
C PRO A 313 17.87 27.96 -27.33
N THR A 314 17.80 29.01 -28.13
CA THR A 314 18.89 29.94 -28.32
C THR A 314 18.95 30.80 -27.07
N LEU A 315 19.71 30.35 -26.08
CA LEU A 315 20.02 31.19 -24.93
C LEU A 315 20.83 32.39 -25.42
N ARG A 316 20.23 33.57 -25.31
CA ARG A 316 20.97 34.80 -25.51
C ARG A 316 22.18 34.80 -24.55
N THR A 317 23.35 35.19 -25.06
CA THR A 317 24.62 35.22 -24.29
C THR A 317 24.46 35.95 -22.96
N GLU A 318 23.72 37.04 -22.96
CA GLU A 318 23.41 37.85 -21.77
C GLU A 318 22.60 37.10 -20.70
N PHE A 319 21.79 36.09 -21.09
CA PHE A 319 21.02 35.27 -20.17
C PHE A 319 21.83 34.07 -19.68
N ARG A 320 22.70 33.52 -20.53
CA ARG A 320 23.61 32.42 -20.17
C ARG A 320 24.53 32.79 -19.01
N ASP A 321 25.02 34.03 -18.98
CA ASP A 321 25.95 34.49 -17.96
C ASP A 321 25.28 34.78 -16.60
N ARG A 322 23.94 34.83 -16.58
CA ARG A 322 23.12 35.04 -15.38
C ARG A 322 22.52 33.74 -14.80
N VAL A 323 22.63 32.62 -15.48
CA VAL A 323 22.09 31.36 -15.02
C VAL A 323 23.15 30.60 -14.21
N PRO A 324 22.89 30.26 -12.94
CA PRO A 324 23.87 29.61 -12.04
C PRO A 324 24.46 28.28 -12.56
N HIS A 325 23.90 27.71 -13.59
CA HIS A 325 24.31 26.42 -14.17
C HIS A 325 24.50 26.50 -15.70
N ALA A 326 24.96 27.63 -16.22
CA ALA A 326 25.24 27.82 -17.65
C ALA A 326 26.13 26.71 -18.24
N ASN A 327 26.99 26.08 -17.44
CA ASN A 327 27.81 24.93 -17.84
C ASN A 327 27.00 23.65 -18.19
N GLN A 328 25.75 23.50 -17.75
CA GLN A 328 24.90 22.40 -18.17
C GLN A 328 24.47 22.52 -19.63
N PHE A 329 24.31 23.72 -20.14
CA PHE A 329 23.98 23.96 -21.55
C PHE A 329 25.20 23.82 -22.47
N ALA A 330 26.41 24.09 -21.96
CA ALA A 330 27.64 23.79 -22.68
C ALA A 330 27.88 22.27 -22.82
N ARG A 331 27.41 21.46 -21.88
CA ARG A 331 27.43 19.98 -21.96
C ARG A 331 26.58 19.45 -23.12
N LEU A 332 25.45 20.05 -23.46
CA LEU A 332 24.62 19.64 -24.59
C LEU A 332 25.40 19.67 -25.93
N ASN A 333 26.30 20.64 -26.11
CA ASN A 333 27.15 20.70 -27.30
C ASN A 333 28.34 19.71 -27.25
N GLN A 334 28.79 19.31 -26.05
CA GLN A 334 29.82 18.28 -25.89
C GLN A 334 29.22 16.88 -26.04
N ASP A 335 28.01 16.66 -25.51
CA ASP A 335 27.28 15.41 -25.65
C ASP A 335 26.93 15.12 -27.11
N PHE A 336 26.66 16.15 -27.90
CA PHE A 336 26.46 16.01 -29.34
C PHE A 336 27.71 15.49 -30.08
N LYS A 337 28.91 15.91 -29.64
CA LYS A 337 30.17 15.40 -30.18
C LYS A 337 30.46 13.95 -29.81
N LEU A 338 29.91 13.49 -28.68
CA LEU A 338 30.10 12.11 -28.22
C LEU A 338 29.29 11.09 -29.01
N ILE A 339 28.19 11.49 -29.65
CA ILE A 339 27.32 10.61 -30.45
C ILE A 339 27.41 10.89 -31.96
N ALA A 340 28.17 11.90 -32.40
CA ALA A 340 28.50 12.21 -33.78
C ALA A 340 29.74 11.49 -34.23
#